data_60531fb80c4fd06dfe1d93c679710f9b
#
_entry.id   60531fb80c4fd06dfe1d93c679710f9b
#
_cell.length_a   1.000
_cell.length_b   1.000
_cell.length_c   1.000
_cell.angle_alpha   90.00
_cell.angle_beta   90.00
_cell.angle_gamma   90.00
#
_symmetry.space_group_name_H-M   'P 1'
#
loop_
_entity.id
_entity.type
_entity.pdbx_description
1 polymer ?
#
loop_
_entity_poly.entity_id
_entity_poly.type
_entity_poly.pdbx_seq_one_letter_code
_entity_poly.pdbx_strand_id
1 'polypeptide(L)'
;MPKQLKYDKILDALQKLLETKELSNISVSEIAQTAEIGKGSIYYYFSSKDAILEALVERNYEAPITTARHLAEQREISPFTRMALIFQACRNSSAAFLKTQPSTTKAAPERAFLHQKYMNHLIVSLKPVLASIIEQGIAQDLILCADPVSL
;
A
#
# COMPACT_ATOMS: atom_id res chain seq x y z
N MET A 1 12.43 -23.12 -2.82
CA MET A 1 11.35 -22.13 -2.64
C MET A 1 11.67 -20.94 -3.54
N PRO A 2 10.74 -20.47 -4.38
CA PRO A 2 10.95 -19.34 -5.26
C PRO A 2 11.36 -18.08 -4.47
N LYS A 3 12.22 -17.25 -5.06
CA LYS A 3 12.76 -16.02 -4.43
C LYS A 3 11.63 -15.08 -3.95
N GLN A 4 10.61 -14.86 -4.79
CA GLN A 4 9.45 -14.03 -4.48
C GLN A 4 8.68 -14.56 -3.26
N LEU A 5 8.49 -15.87 -3.16
CA LEU A 5 7.75 -16.49 -2.04
C LEU A 5 8.42 -16.27 -0.68
N LYS A 6 9.76 -16.25 -0.61
CA LYS A 6 10.48 -15.93 0.64
C LYS A 6 10.35 -14.45 1.02
N TYR A 7 10.43 -13.57 0.04
CA TYR A 7 10.22 -12.14 0.23
C TYR A 7 8.84 -11.86 0.83
N ASP A 8 7.79 -12.41 0.23
CA ASP A 8 6.42 -12.24 0.71
C ASP A 8 6.21 -12.82 2.10
N LYS A 9 6.80 -13.98 2.41
CA LYS A 9 6.76 -14.58 3.76
C LYS A 9 7.37 -13.68 4.84
N ILE A 10 8.44 -12.96 4.52
CA ILE A 10 9.07 -12.01 5.44
C ILE A 10 8.09 -10.86 5.75
N LEU A 11 7.47 -10.29 4.73
CA LEU A 11 6.49 -9.22 4.90
C LEU A 11 5.25 -9.68 5.67
N ASP A 12 4.73 -10.86 5.37
CA ASP A 12 3.58 -11.47 6.08
C ASP A 12 3.90 -11.72 7.55
N ALA A 13 5.12 -12.20 7.84
CA ALA A 13 5.58 -12.40 9.22
C ALA A 13 5.65 -11.10 10.00
N LEU A 14 6.21 -10.04 9.43
CA LEU A 14 6.23 -8.73 10.07
C LEU A 14 4.82 -8.19 10.28
N GLN A 15 3.95 -8.29 9.30
CA GLN A 15 2.56 -7.84 9.40
C GLN A 15 1.84 -8.55 10.55
N LYS A 16 1.99 -9.87 10.66
CA LYS A 16 1.40 -10.67 11.74
C LYS A 16 1.93 -10.26 13.12
N LEU A 17 3.23 -10.03 13.25
CA LEU A 17 3.84 -9.60 14.51
C LEU A 17 3.36 -8.20 14.93
N LEU A 18 3.15 -7.29 13.98
CA LEU A 18 2.65 -5.93 14.23
C LEU A 18 1.19 -5.90 14.72
N GLU A 19 0.43 -6.97 14.57
CA GLU A 19 -0.93 -7.06 15.13
C GLU A 19 -0.93 -7.09 16.67
N THR A 20 0.16 -7.59 17.27
CA THR A 20 0.24 -7.82 18.73
C THR A 20 1.40 -7.10 19.40
N LYS A 21 2.38 -6.62 18.65
CA LYS A 21 3.62 -6.00 19.16
C LYS A 21 3.93 -4.68 18.47
N GLU A 22 4.64 -3.83 19.15
CA GLU A 22 5.26 -2.65 18.55
C GLU A 22 6.51 -3.04 17.75
N LEU A 23 6.82 -2.28 16.70
CA LEU A 23 8.01 -2.51 15.86
C LEU A 23 9.30 -2.54 16.68
N SER A 24 9.43 -1.66 17.70
CA SER A 24 10.57 -1.60 18.63
C SER A 24 10.81 -2.92 19.36
N ASN A 25 9.75 -3.68 19.64
CA ASN A 25 9.76 -4.95 20.37
C ASN A 25 9.84 -6.17 19.45
N ILE A 26 9.95 -5.99 18.14
CA ILE A 26 10.10 -7.05 17.15
C ILE A 26 11.55 -7.12 16.71
N SER A 27 12.17 -8.29 16.83
CA SER A 27 13.52 -8.56 16.35
C SER A 27 13.50 -9.21 14.96
N VAL A 28 14.60 -9.06 14.21
CA VAL A 28 14.80 -9.77 12.93
C VAL A 28 14.75 -11.29 13.13
N SER A 29 15.22 -11.78 14.29
CA SER A 29 15.15 -13.20 14.64
C SER A 29 13.70 -13.70 14.79
N GLU A 30 12.81 -12.92 15.41
CA GLU A 30 11.39 -13.26 15.49
C GLU A 30 10.70 -13.24 14.13
N ILE A 31 11.05 -12.28 13.27
CA ILE A 31 10.53 -12.25 11.90
C ILE A 31 10.95 -13.52 11.15
N ALA A 32 12.22 -13.93 11.28
CA ALA A 32 12.73 -15.14 10.65
C ALA A 32 12.01 -16.40 11.16
N GLN A 33 11.81 -16.50 12.47
CA GLN A 33 11.09 -17.61 13.10
C GLN A 33 9.64 -17.67 12.64
N THR A 34 8.95 -16.54 12.62
CA THR A 34 7.55 -16.42 12.19
C THR A 34 7.39 -16.74 10.71
N ALA A 35 8.36 -16.34 9.88
CA ALA A 35 8.39 -16.64 8.44
C ALA A 35 8.85 -18.08 8.12
N GLU A 36 9.31 -18.83 9.13
CA GLU A 36 9.88 -20.17 8.97
C GLU A 36 11.09 -20.21 8.02
N ILE A 37 11.97 -19.21 8.12
CA ILE A 37 13.19 -19.10 7.31
C ILE A 37 14.40 -18.82 8.20
N GLY A 38 15.60 -19.11 7.69
CA GLY A 38 16.85 -18.74 8.38
C GLY A 38 17.06 -17.23 8.45
N LYS A 39 17.58 -16.74 9.57
CA LYS A 39 17.88 -15.30 9.78
C LYS A 39 18.81 -14.74 8.68
N GLY A 40 19.79 -15.52 8.22
CA GLY A 40 20.66 -15.12 7.10
C GLY A 40 19.90 -14.89 5.80
N SER A 41 18.80 -15.60 5.57
CA SER A 41 17.94 -15.38 4.41
C SER A 41 17.25 -14.02 4.44
N ILE A 42 16.91 -13.49 5.62
CA ILE A 42 16.33 -12.14 5.74
C ILE A 42 17.31 -11.09 5.25
N TYR A 43 18.56 -11.13 5.71
CA TYR A 43 19.61 -10.17 5.31
C TYR A 43 19.99 -10.24 3.84
N TYR A 44 19.63 -11.32 3.14
CA TYR A 44 19.75 -11.38 1.69
C TYR A 44 18.76 -10.46 0.97
N TYR A 45 17.56 -10.25 1.56
CA TYR A 45 16.49 -9.43 0.96
C TYR A 45 16.45 -8.00 1.52
N PHE A 46 16.74 -7.83 2.80
CA PHE A 46 16.59 -6.58 3.52
C PHE A 46 17.80 -6.25 4.36
N SER A 47 18.25 -5.02 4.30
CA SER A 47 19.41 -4.53 5.07
C SER A 47 19.10 -4.32 6.56
N SER A 48 17.82 -4.09 6.91
CA SER A 48 17.39 -3.77 8.26
C SER A 48 15.91 -4.11 8.47
N LYS A 49 15.48 -4.09 9.74
CA LYS A 49 14.06 -4.20 10.10
C LYS A 49 13.22 -3.06 9.52
N ASP A 50 13.76 -1.84 9.49
CA ASP A 50 13.08 -0.68 8.90
C ASP A 50 12.88 -0.85 7.39
N ALA A 51 13.83 -1.44 6.68
CA ALA A 51 13.67 -1.79 5.27
C ALA A 51 12.54 -2.81 5.03
N ILE A 52 12.34 -3.76 5.96
CA ILE A 52 11.21 -4.70 5.89
C ILE A 52 9.89 -3.95 6.11
N LEU A 53 9.83 -3.04 7.08
CA LEU A 53 8.64 -2.22 7.34
C LEU A 53 8.30 -1.35 6.12
N GLU A 54 9.31 -0.70 5.54
CA GLU A 54 9.13 0.14 4.35
C GLU A 54 8.53 -0.66 3.20
N ALA A 55 9.07 -1.84 2.92
CA ALA A 55 8.57 -2.74 1.88
C ALA A 55 7.14 -3.25 2.19
N LEU A 56 6.81 -3.52 3.45
CA LEU A 56 5.47 -3.91 3.85
C LEU A 56 4.46 -2.79 3.61
N VAL A 57 4.81 -1.56 3.97
CA VAL A 57 3.94 -0.40 3.76
C VAL A 57 3.77 -0.13 2.26
N GLU A 58 4.85 -0.20 1.47
CA GLU A 58 4.80 -0.09 0.01
C GLU A 58 3.84 -1.13 -0.60
N ARG A 59 3.96 -2.40 -0.22
CA ARG A 59 3.05 -3.46 -0.66
C ARG A 59 1.58 -3.13 -0.38
N ASN A 60 1.28 -2.59 0.80
CA ASN A 60 -0.08 -2.23 1.19
C ASN A 60 -0.65 -1.06 0.36
N TYR A 61 0.19 -0.14 -0.12
CA TYR A 61 -0.23 0.97 -0.96
C TYR A 61 -0.24 0.65 -2.46
N GLU A 62 0.52 -0.35 -2.91
CA GLU A 62 0.49 -0.80 -4.31
C GLU A 62 -0.83 -1.51 -4.67
N ALA A 63 -1.47 -2.18 -3.71
CA ALA A 63 -2.74 -2.87 -3.96
C ALA A 63 -3.85 -1.95 -4.51
N PRO A 64 -4.14 -0.77 -3.92
CA PRO A 64 -5.13 0.15 -4.48
C PRO A 64 -4.71 0.76 -5.82
N ILE A 65 -3.41 0.97 -6.07
CA ILE A 65 -2.91 1.46 -7.35
C ILE A 65 -3.15 0.43 -8.46
N THR A 66 -2.84 -0.84 -8.19
CA THR A 66 -3.10 -1.95 -9.12
C THR A 66 -4.59 -2.08 -9.42
N THR A 67 -5.43 -2.00 -8.39
CA THR A 67 -6.89 -2.00 -8.53
C THR A 67 -7.37 -0.84 -9.40
N ALA A 68 -6.83 0.36 -9.17
CA ALA A 68 -7.20 1.55 -9.92
C ALA A 68 -6.85 1.43 -11.42
N ARG A 69 -5.64 0.94 -11.73
CA ARG A 69 -5.22 0.70 -13.12
C ARG A 69 -6.13 -0.29 -13.82
N HIS A 70 -6.49 -1.38 -13.15
CA HIS A 70 -7.40 -2.38 -13.69
C HIS A 70 -8.79 -1.79 -13.95
N LEU A 71 -9.33 -1.01 -13.01
CA LEU A 71 -10.63 -0.34 -13.17
C LEU A 71 -10.63 0.71 -14.30
N ALA A 72 -9.50 1.38 -14.55
CA ALA A 72 -9.39 2.35 -15.64
C ALA A 72 -9.58 1.72 -17.02
N GLU A 73 -9.28 0.43 -17.17
CA GLU A 73 -9.43 -0.34 -18.41
C GLU A 73 -10.86 -0.85 -18.61
N GLN A 74 -11.67 -0.95 -17.55
CA GLN A 74 -13.04 -1.48 -17.60
C GLN A 74 -14.05 -0.41 -18.03
N ARG A 75 -14.08 -0.12 -19.33
CA ARG A 75 -14.87 0.96 -19.91
C ARG A 75 -16.39 0.71 -19.90
N GLU A 76 -16.82 -0.53 -19.68
CA GLU A 76 -18.22 -0.94 -19.50
C GLU A 76 -18.79 -0.50 -18.13
N ILE A 77 -17.92 -0.23 -17.16
CA ILE A 77 -18.31 0.29 -15.83
C ILE A 77 -18.32 1.83 -15.90
N SER A 78 -19.37 2.44 -15.36
CA SER A 78 -19.49 3.90 -15.37
C SER A 78 -18.28 4.58 -14.71
N PRO A 79 -17.83 5.75 -15.19
CA PRO A 79 -16.71 6.49 -14.60
C PRO A 79 -16.90 6.74 -13.11
N PHE A 80 -18.10 7.08 -12.68
CA PHE A 80 -18.43 7.35 -11.28
C PHE A 80 -18.28 6.10 -10.41
N THR A 81 -18.74 4.95 -10.89
CA THR A 81 -18.60 3.67 -10.19
C THR A 81 -17.14 3.27 -10.05
N ARG A 82 -16.33 3.43 -11.12
CA ARG A 82 -14.90 3.14 -11.08
C ARG A 82 -14.17 4.03 -10.07
N MET A 83 -14.44 5.33 -10.06
CA MET A 83 -13.87 6.26 -9.08
C MET A 83 -14.28 5.89 -7.65
N ALA A 84 -15.53 5.55 -7.40
CA ALA A 84 -16.01 5.12 -6.08
C ALA A 84 -15.29 3.85 -5.59
N LEU A 85 -15.10 2.86 -6.47
CA LEU A 85 -14.37 1.62 -6.16
C LEU A 85 -12.89 1.88 -5.87
N ILE A 86 -12.24 2.80 -6.58
CA ILE A 86 -10.86 3.22 -6.33
C ILE A 86 -10.74 3.87 -4.95
N PHE A 87 -11.62 4.81 -4.62
CA PHE A 87 -11.61 5.44 -3.29
C PHE A 87 -11.88 4.44 -2.17
N GLN A 88 -12.76 3.47 -2.40
CA GLN A 88 -13.00 2.39 -1.43
C GLN A 88 -11.75 1.53 -1.22
N ALA A 89 -11.05 1.15 -2.29
CA ALA A 89 -9.79 0.40 -2.21
C ALA A 89 -8.71 1.17 -1.43
N CYS A 90 -8.55 2.46 -1.68
CA CYS A 90 -7.63 3.33 -0.94
C CYS A 90 -7.99 3.40 0.55
N ARG A 91 -9.26 3.56 0.87
CA ARG A 91 -9.74 3.62 2.25
C ARG A 91 -9.51 2.30 2.98
N ASN A 92 -9.76 1.16 2.33
CA ASN A 92 -9.53 -0.15 2.91
C ASN A 92 -8.04 -0.40 3.18
N SER A 93 -7.17 -0.01 2.26
CA SER A 93 -5.71 -0.10 2.43
C SER A 93 -5.22 0.76 3.59
N SER A 94 -5.67 2.01 3.67
CA SER A 94 -5.32 2.91 4.79
C SER A 94 -5.84 2.40 6.13
N ALA A 95 -7.06 1.86 6.18
CA ALA A 95 -7.62 1.27 7.40
C ALA A 95 -6.85 0.02 7.84
N ALA A 96 -6.44 -0.84 6.90
CA ALA A 96 -5.61 -2.00 7.19
C ALA A 96 -4.25 -1.58 7.77
N PHE A 97 -3.60 -0.57 7.18
CA PHE A 97 -2.35 -0.02 7.68
C PHE A 97 -2.50 0.55 9.10
N LEU A 98 -3.56 1.31 9.38
CA LEU A 98 -3.80 1.88 10.71
C LEU A 98 -4.08 0.82 11.76
N LYS A 99 -4.75 -0.28 11.43
CA LYS A 99 -5.00 -1.40 12.34
C LYS A 99 -3.72 -2.16 12.73
N THR A 100 -2.70 -2.16 11.89
CA THR A 100 -1.40 -2.79 12.19
C THR A 100 -0.52 -1.93 13.11
N GLN A 101 -1.02 -0.78 13.58
CA GLN A 101 -0.26 0.15 14.41
C GLN A 101 -0.72 0.08 15.88
N PRO A 102 0.13 -0.39 16.80
CA PRO A 102 -0.14 -0.27 18.22
C PRO A 102 -0.23 1.20 18.65
N SER A 103 -1.10 1.47 19.61
CA SER A 103 -1.53 2.82 20.04
C SER A 103 -0.50 3.61 20.85
N THR A 104 0.76 3.23 20.88
CA THR A 104 1.74 3.87 21.77
C THR A 104 2.48 5.03 21.12
N THR A 105 2.64 6.08 21.90
CA THR A 105 3.02 7.46 21.54
C THR A 105 4.49 7.66 21.12
N LYS A 106 5.38 6.71 21.34
CA LYS A 106 6.83 6.96 21.15
C LYS A 106 7.34 6.86 19.70
N ALA A 107 6.63 6.14 18.82
CA ALA A 107 7.01 5.98 17.42
C ALA A 107 6.12 6.79 16.45
N ALA A 108 5.31 7.70 16.96
CA ALA A 108 4.35 8.47 16.18
C ALA A 108 4.96 9.35 15.07
N PRO A 109 6.10 10.06 15.27
CA PRO A 109 6.68 10.92 14.25
C PRO A 109 7.21 10.15 13.03
N GLU A 110 7.92 9.04 13.26
CA GLU A 110 8.51 8.22 12.19
C GLU A 110 7.42 7.56 11.35
N ARG A 111 6.35 7.10 12.01
CA ARG A 111 5.18 6.51 11.33
C ARG A 111 4.39 7.54 10.54
N ALA A 112 4.21 8.73 11.11
CA ALA A 112 3.56 9.84 10.40
C ALA A 112 4.35 10.20 9.13
N PHE A 113 5.67 10.26 9.21
CA PHE A 113 6.53 10.51 8.06
C PHE A 113 6.42 9.40 7.00
N LEU A 114 6.46 8.15 7.43
CA LEU A 114 6.31 7.01 6.52
C LEU A 114 4.93 7.00 5.85
N HIS A 115 3.88 7.22 6.63
CA HIS A 115 2.52 7.35 6.09
C HIS A 115 2.41 8.50 5.09
N GLN A 116 2.97 9.67 5.40
CA GLN A 116 2.98 10.83 4.50
C GLN A 116 3.71 10.53 3.19
N LYS A 117 4.88 9.88 3.26
CA LYS A 117 5.64 9.45 2.07
C LYS A 117 4.79 8.58 1.15
N TYR A 118 4.10 7.60 1.70
CA TYR A 118 3.29 6.68 0.91
C TYR A 118 1.97 7.29 0.44
N MET A 119 1.36 8.18 1.22
CA MET A 119 0.21 8.95 0.75
C MET A 119 0.57 9.82 -0.46
N ASN A 120 1.74 10.47 -0.44
CA ASN A 120 2.23 11.21 -1.58
C ASN A 120 2.46 10.29 -2.80
N HIS A 121 3.06 9.13 -2.61
CA HIS A 121 3.24 8.14 -3.68
C HIS A 121 1.89 7.69 -4.26
N LEU A 122 0.91 7.40 -3.40
CA LEU A 122 -0.44 7.02 -3.81
C LEU A 122 -1.11 8.12 -4.65
N ILE A 123 -1.06 9.38 -4.19
CA ILE A 123 -1.63 10.53 -4.90
C ILE A 123 -0.98 10.68 -6.28
N VAL A 124 0.35 10.68 -6.35
CA VAL A 124 1.10 10.82 -7.61
C VAL A 124 0.75 9.69 -8.59
N SER A 125 0.61 8.46 -8.09
CA SER A 125 0.31 7.29 -8.92
C SER A 125 -1.15 7.24 -9.37
N LEU A 126 -2.09 7.71 -8.55
CA LEU A 126 -3.53 7.69 -8.88
C LEU A 126 -3.96 8.85 -9.76
N LYS A 127 -3.30 10.01 -9.67
CA LYS A 127 -3.66 11.20 -10.44
C LYS A 127 -3.84 10.91 -11.94
N PRO A 128 -2.88 10.29 -12.67
CA PRO A 128 -3.04 10.00 -14.09
C PRO A 128 -4.14 8.97 -14.36
N VAL A 129 -4.37 8.02 -13.46
CA VAL A 129 -5.43 7.02 -13.58
C VAL A 129 -6.81 7.66 -13.48
N LEU A 130 -7.02 8.51 -12.48
CA LEU A 130 -8.28 9.24 -12.29
C LEU A 130 -8.52 10.23 -13.44
N ALA A 131 -7.49 10.94 -13.89
CA ALA A 131 -7.59 11.82 -15.05
C ALA A 131 -8.07 11.06 -16.30
N SER A 132 -7.51 9.87 -16.57
CA SER A 132 -7.94 9.02 -17.68
C SER A 132 -9.41 8.60 -17.58
N ILE A 133 -9.89 8.27 -16.37
CA ILE A 133 -11.31 7.92 -16.15
C ILE A 133 -12.22 9.13 -16.38
N ILE A 134 -11.81 10.32 -15.92
CA ILE A 134 -12.54 11.57 -16.13
C ILE A 134 -12.59 11.92 -17.62
N GLU A 135 -11.48 11.82 -18.36
CA GLU A 135 -11.42 12.04 -19.80
C GLU A 135 -12.38 11.11 -20.56
N GLN A 136 -12.45 9.83 -20.16
CA GLN A 136 -13.42 8.89 -20.72
C GLN A 136 -14.86 9.32 -20.42
N GLY A 137 -15.13 9.83 -19.23
CA GLY A 137 -16.44 10.35 -18.84
C GLY A 137 -16.82 11.61 -19.62
N ILE A 138 -15.87 12.48 -19.92
CA ILE A 138 -16.06 13.66 -20.77
C ILE A 138 -16.40 13.23 -22.20
N ALA A 139 -15.67 12.26 -22.75
CA ALA A 139 -15.91 11.73 -24.10
C ALA A 139 -17.28 11.03 -24.24
N GLN A 140 -17.87 10.62 -23.13
CA GLN A 140 -19.21 10.01 -23.07
C GLN A 140 -20.33 11.00 -22.68
N ASP A 141 -20.02 12.30 -22.60
CA ASP A 141 -20.93 13.35 -22.15
C ASP A 141 -21.51 13.14 -20.72
N LEU A 142 -20.83 12.36 -19.88
CA LEU A 142 -21.24 12.07 -18.51
C LEU A 142 -20.59 13.02 -17.49
N ILE A 143 -19.48 13.66 -17.86
CA ILE A 143 -18.71 14.58 -17.02
C ILE A 143 -18.41 15.85 -17.79
N LEU A 144 -18.62 17.00 -17.15
CA LEU A 144 -18.18 18.31 -17.61
C LEU A 144 -16.98 18.76 -16.79
N CYS A 145 -15.80 18.78 -17.39
CA CYS A 145 -14.57 19.23 -16.77
C CYS A 145 -13.66 19.86 -17.83
N ALA A 146 -13.16 21.08 -17.56
CA ALA A 146 -12.32 21.81 -18.50
C ALA A 146 -10.89 21.24 -18.57
N ASP A 147 -10.36 20.79 -17.45
CA ASP A 147 -9.02 20.21 -17.36
C ASP A 147 -8.97 19.11 -16.28
N PRO A 148 -9.03 17.82 -16.66
CA PRO A 148 -9.04 16.71 -15.73
C PRO A 148 -7.69 16.48 -15.02
N VAL A 149 -6.60 17.06 -15.52
CA VAL A 149 -5.25 16.90 -14.94
C VAL A 149 -4.98 17.90 -13.84
N SER A 150 -5.68 19.04 -13.85
CA SER A 150 -5.56 20.12 -12.85
C SER A 150 -6.39 19.87 -11.58
N LEU A 151 -7.16 18.77 -11.55
CA LEU A 151 -7.89 18.31 -10.36
C LEU A 151 -6.96 17.56 -9.39
#